data_6f3e6fb471ed8e1382ed57431d5b7748
#
_entry.id   6f3e6fb471ed8e1382ed57431d5b7748
#
_cell.length_a   1.000
_cell.length_b   1.000
_cell.length_c   1.000
_cell.angle_alpha   90.00
_cell.angle_beta   90.00
_cell.angle_gamma   90.00
#
_symmetry.space_group_name_H-M   'P 1'
#
loop_
_entity.id
_entity.type
_entity.pdbx_description
1 polymer ?
#
loop_
_entity_poly.entity_id
_entity_poly.type
_entity_poly.pdbx_seq_one_letter_code
_entity_poly.pdbx_strand_id
1 'polypeptide(L)'
;MDVEALKSELTYKAVRSSGSGGQHVNKVASKVVLYFNFEASSQFSDDEKERLKQFFENKLNKEGILILDSSESRSQFRNKAIVTQKFLDLVTEGLKEDKERKPTKVPKAVKRKRLETKRKTSEKKANRKPPKID
;
A
#
# COMPACT_ATOMS: atom_id res chain seq x y z
N MET A 1 -2.45 -3.80 21.01
CA MET A 1 -1.84 -2.48 20.68
C MET A 1 -2.50 -1.42 21.54
N ASP A 2 -1.74 -0.77 22.41
CA ASP A 2 -2.20 0.39 23.19
C ASP A 2 -1.93 1.68 22.38
N VAL A 3 -3.00 2.36 21.99
CA VAL A 3 -2.92 3.56 21.12
C VAL A 3 -2.23 4.73 21.81
N GLU A 4 -2.45 4.91 23.11
CA GLU A 4 -1.83 6.03 23.85
C GLU A 4 -0.33 5.78 24.10
N ALA A 5 0.04 4.55 24.42
CA ALA A 5 1.45 4.17 24.53
C ALA A 5 2.16 4.32 23.17
N LEU A 6 1.51 3.92 22.09
CA LEU A 6 2.05 4.07 20.73
C LEU A 6 2.24 5.54 20.34
N LYS A 7 1.28 6.41 20.67
CA LYS A 7 1.40 7.85 20.44
C LYS A 7 2.56 8.48 21.20
N SER A 8 2.90 7.97 22.37
CA SER A 8 4.03 8.47 23.16
C SER A 8 5.40 8.19 22.54
N GLU A 9 5.49 7.16 21.70
CA GLU A 9 6.71 6.79 20.97
C GLU A 9 6.91 7.61 19.68
N LEU A 10 5.92 8.42 19.27
CA LEU A 10 5.98 9.21 18.04
C LEU A 10 6.84 10.47 18.21
N THR A 11 7.72 10.71 17.27
CA THR A 11 8.51 11.94 17.19
C THR A 11 7.99 12.82 16.05
N TYR A 12 7.84 14.12 16.32
CA TYR A 12 7.32 15.08 15.35
C TYR A 12 8.32 16.20 15.08
N LYS A 13 8.38 16.64 13.83
CA LYS A 13 9.16 17.81 13.41
C LYS A 13 8.29 18.73 12.56
N ALA A 14 8.20 20.00 12.96
CA ALA A 14 7.57 21.01 12.14
C ALA A 14 8.56 21.54 11.10
N VAL A 15 8.15 21.57 9.83
CA VAL A 15 8.94 22.08 8.72
C VAL A 15 8.12 23.06 7.88
N ARG A 16 8.81 23.89 7.11
CA ARG A 16 8.15 24.80 6.17
C ARG A 16 7.48 23.99 5.07
N SER A 17 6.25 24.38 4.72
CA SER A 17 5.56 23.79 3.59
C SER A 17 6.19 24.27 2.28
N SER A 18 6.45 23.37 1.34
CA SER A 18 6.89 23.70 -0.03
C SER A 18 5.68 24.03 -0.89
N GLY A 19 5.03 25.17 -0.65
CA GLY A 19 3.93 25.66 -1.49
C GLY A 19 4.42 26.66 -2.53
N SER A 20 3.85 26.65 -3.72
CA SER A 20 4.09 27.60 -4.80
C SER A 20 3.50 28.97 -4.47
N GLY A 21 4.25 29.78 -3.72
CA GLY A 21 4.00 31.22 -3.69
C GLY A 21 2.84 31.73 -2.83
N GLY A 22 3.20 32.42 -1.80
CA GLY A 22 2.39 33.31 -0.99
C GLY A 22 3.29 34.00 0.03
N GLN A 23 3.02 35.26 0.40
CA GLN A 23 3.89 36.08 1.26
C GLN A 23 4.20 35.46 2.63
N HIS A 24 3.47 34.40 3.07
CA HIS A 24 3.63 33.74 4.37
C HIS A 24 4.17 32.29 4.29
N VAL A 25 4.32 31.69 3.12
CA VAL A 25 4.75 30.28 2.96
C VAL A 25 6.16 30.05 3.52
N ASN A 26 7.05 31.06 3.43
CA ASN A 26 8.43 30.97 3.93
C ASN A 26 8.56 31.30 5.44
N LYS A 27 7.51 31.80 6.09
CA LYS A 27 7.57 32.26 7.49
C LYS A 27 6.93 31.30 8.50
N VAL A 28 6.04 30.40 8.06
CA VAL A 28 5.28 29.52 8.96
C VAL A 28 5.59 28.05 8.68
N ALA A 29 6.13 27.36 9.67
CA ALA A 29 6.35 25.91 9.64
C ALA A 29 5.04 25.17 9.94
N SER A 30 4.14 25.07 8.97
CA SER A 30 2.84 24.41 9.14
C SER A 30 2.86 22.92 8.82
N LYS A 31 3.79 22.47 7.98
CA LYS A 31 3.95 21.06 7.65
C LYS A 31 4.52 20.29 8.86
N VAL A 32 3.93 19.15 9.19
CA VAL A 32 4.39 18.28 10.26
C VAL A 32 4.87 16.97 9.67
N VAL A 33 6.07 16.56 10.05
CA VAL A 33 6.66 15.26 9.73
C VAL A 33 6.69 14.41 10.99
N LEU A 34 6.18 13.21 10.89
CA LEU A 34 6.16 12.18 11.93
C LEU A 34 7.25 11.14 11.64
N TYR A 35 8.00 10.78 12.67
CA TYR A 35 9.01 9.73 12.64
C TYR A 35 8.65 8.64 13.63
N PHE A 36 8.75 7.39 13.20
CA PHE A 36 8.51 6.23 14.06
C PHE A 36 9.48 5.10 13.76
N ASN A 37 10.06 4.52 14.81
CA ASN A 37 10.97 3.38 14.71
C ASN A 37 10.27 2.10 15.21
N PHE A 38 9.93 1.18 14.30
CA PHE A 38 9.28 -0.09 14.65
C PHE A 38 10.18 -1.00 15.49
N GLU A 39 11.50 -0.99 15.27
CA GLU A 39 12.41 -1.87 16.00
C GLU A 39 12.52 -1.49 17.47
N ALA A 40 12.56 -0.18 17.74
CA ALA A 40 12.64 0.35 19.09
C ALA A 40 11.31 0.29 19.86
N SER A 41 10.20 0.10 19.16
CA SER A 41 8.87 0.08 19.79
C SER A 41 8.68 -1.17 20.65
N SER A 42 8.10 -0.98 21.82
CA SER A 42 7.67 -2.05 22.72
C SER A 42 6.22 -2.51 22.50
N GLN A 43 5.49 -1.85 21.59
CA GLN A 43 4.05 -2.06 21.40
C GLN A 43 3.72 -3.19 20.42
N PHE A 44 4.71 -3.72 19.70
CA PHE A 44 4.54 -4.74 18.68
C PHE A 44 5.36 -5.98 18.99
N SER A 45 4.80 -7.16 18.71
CA SER A 45 5.54 -8.42 18.70
C SER A 45 6.50 -8.49 17.51
N ASP A 46 7.46 -9.42 17.54
CA ASP A 46 8.44 -9.56 16.45
C ASP A 46 7.76 -9.87 15.11
N ASP A 47 6.73 -10.72 15.10
CA ASP A 47 5.95 -11.04 13.90
C ASP A 47 5.19 -9.82 13.36
N GLU A 48 4.61 -9.01 14.23
CA GLU A 48 3.94 -7.76 13.86
C GLU A 48 4.92 -6.74 13.30
N LYS A 49 6.11 -6.62 13.90
CA LYS A 49 7.18 -5.75 13.39
C LYS A 49 7.61 -6.14 11.99
N GLU A 50 7.76 -7.42 11.72
CA GLU A 50 8.15 -7.92 10.40
C GLU A 50 7.06 -7.64 9.34
N ARG A 51 5.79 -7.89 9.67
CA ARG A 51 4.66 -7.53 8.78
C ARG A 51 4.61 -6.04 8.50
N LEU A 52 4.75 -5.20 9.51
CA LEU A 52 4.76 -3.75 9.37
C LEU A 52 5.94 -3.26 8.53
N LYS A 53 7.13 -3.85 8.68
CA LYS A 53 8.29 -3.55 7.84
C LYS A 53 8.02 -3.87 6.37
N GLN A 54 7.43 -5.02 6.07
CA GLN A 54 7.06 -5.39 4.69
C GLN A 54 5.99 -4.43 4.14
N PHE A 55 4.96 -4.12 4.92
CA PHE A 55 3.90 -3.19 4.50
C PHE A 55 4.43 -1.78 4.22
N PHE A 56 5.39 -1.31 5.01
CA PHE A 56 5.97 0.02 4.91
C PHE A 56 7.28 0.09 4.11
N GLU A 57 7.71 -0.98 3.44
CA GLU A 57 9.01 -1.07 2.76
C GLU A 57 9.32 0.18 1.92
N ASN A 58 8.36 0.69 1.16
CA ASN A 58 8.52 1.89 0.33
C ASN A 58 8.47 3.23 1.08
N LYS A 59 8.17 3.22 2.38
CA LYS A 59 8.04 4.42 3.23
C LYS A 59 9.07 4.47 4.36
N LEU A 60 9.87 3.42 4.49
CA LEU A 60 10.96 3.38 5.43
C LEU A 60 12.20 4.06 4.84
N ASN A 61 12.92 4.80 5.68
CA ASN A 61 14.25 5.29 5.30
C ASN A 61 15.31 4.17 5.40
N LYS A 62 16.56 4.48 5.07
CA LYS A 62 17.69 3.53 5.15
C LYS A 62 17.96 3.00 6.55
N GLU A 63 17.48 3.68 7.58
CA GLU A 63 17.63 3.32 9.00
C GLU A 63 16.43 2.53 9.53
N GLY A 64 15.45 2.20 8.67
CA GLY A 64 14.22 1.49 9.07
C GLY A 64 13.21 2.36 9.83
N ILE A 65 13.33 3.69 9.75
CA ILE A 65 12.40 4.64 10.37
C ILE A 65 11.30 4.97 9.38
N LEU A 66 10.04 4.84 9.83
CA LEU A 66 8.88 5.31 9.08
C LEU A 66 8.80 6.83 9.10
N ILE A 67 8.62 7.43 7.94
CA ILE A 67 8.46 8.89 7.79
C ILE A 67 7.13 9.15 7.11
N LEU A 68 6.24 9.87 7.82
CA LEU A 68 4.97 10.36 7.30
C LEU A 68 4.89 11.86 7.45
N ASP A 69 4.17 12.53 6.56
CA ASP A 69 3.99 13.97 6.65
C ASP A 69 2.56 14.41 6.35
N SER A 70 2.22 15.59 6.84
CA SER A 70 0.98 16.27 6.51
C SER A 70 1.19 17.78 6.40
N SER A 71 0.66 18.34 5.30
CA SER A 71 0.62 19.79 5.03
C SER A 71 -0.77 20.23 4.55
N GLU A 72 -1.81 19.49 4.88
CA GLU A 72 -3.18 19.70 4.38
C GLU A 72 -3.82 20.96 4.95
N SER A 73 -3.41 21.39 6.14
CA SER A 73 -3.93 22.56 6.82
C SER A 73 -2.87 23.65 6.97
N ARG A 74 -3.30 24.90 7.14
CA ARG A 74 -2.45 26.01 7.54
C ARG A 74 -2.04 25.94 9.03
N SER A 75 -2.72 25.10 9.81
CA SER A 75 -2.46 24.92 11.23
C SER A 75 -1.52 23.74 11.46
N GLN A 76 -0.38 24.01 12.10
CA GLN A 76 0.57 22.98 12.53
C GLN A 76 -0.10 21.97 13.47
N PHE A 77 -0.93 22.44 14.40
CA PHE A 77 -1.65 21.57 15.33
C PHE A 77 -2.60 20.62 14.62
N ARG A 78 -3.34 21.11 13.63
CA ARG A 78 -4.21 20.28 12.77
C ARG A 78 -3.40 19.24 11.98
N ASN A 79 -2.30 19.64 11.36
CA ASN A 79 -1.44 18.73 10.60
C ASN A 79 -0.83 17.65 11.48
N LYS A 80 -0.49 17.96 12.75
CA LYS A 80 -0.06 16.96 13.72
C LYS A 80 -1.15 15.92 13.99
N ALA A 81 -2.39 16.34 14.19
CA ALA A 81 -3.52 15.45 14.40
C ALA A 81 -3.77 14.56 13.15
N ILE A 82 -3.73 15.16 11.95
CA ILE A 82 -3.93 14.45 10.68
C ILE A 82 -2.85 13.39 10.46
N VAL A 83 -1.57 13.73 10.64
CA VAL A 83 -0.48 12.77 10.41
C VAL A 83 -0.49 11.64 11.45
N THR A 84 -0.90 11.94 12.69
CA THR A 84 -1.07 10.91 13.73
C THR A 84 -2.19 9.95 13.37
N GLN A 85 -3.33 10.46 12.90
CA GLN A 85 -4.44 9.61 12.47
C GLN A 85 -4.04 8.75 11.26
N LYS A 86 -3.40 9.32 10.26
CA LYS A 86 -2.84 8.56 9.11
C LYS A 86 -1.91 7.43 9.56
N PHE A 87 -1.05 7.69 10.53
CA PHE A 87 -0.16 6.68 11.09
C PHE A 87 -0.95 5.53 11.72
N LEU A 88 -1.94 5.83 12.57
CA LEU A 88 -2.77 4.81 13.23
C LEU A 88 -3.57 3.98 12.23
N ASP A 89 -4.14 4.61 11.21
CA ASP A 89 -4.91 3.93 10.15
C ASP A 89 -4.01 2.98 9.35
N LEU A 90 -2.83 3.44 8.95
CA LEU A 90 -1.85 2.64 8.20
C LEU A 90 -1.29 1.47 9.03
N VAL A 91 -1.00 1.68 10.31
CA VAL A 91 -0.56 0.59 11.22
C VAL A 91 -1.68 -0.45 11.38
N THR A 92 -2.90 0.01 11.57
CA THR A 92 -4.07 -0.89 11.67
C THR A 92 -4.26 -1.69 10.38
N GLU A 93 -4.04 -1.08 9.22
CA GLU A 93 -4.10 -1.74 7.92
C GLU A 93 -2.96 -2.75 7.75
N GLY A 94 -1.72 -2.39 8.10
CA GLY A 94 -0.55 -3.26 8.01
C GLY A 94 -0.57 -4.46 8.96
N LEU A 95 -1.32 -4.36 10.06
CA LEU A 95 -1.53 -5.46 11.00
C LEU A 95 -2.65 -6.44 10.59
N LYS A 96 -3.48 -6.07 9.59
CA LYS A 96 -4.51 -6.99 9.10
C LYS A 96 -3.86 -8.20 8.44
N GLU A 97 -4.32 -9.37 8.82
CA GLU A 97 -3.94 -10.60 8.13
C GLU A 97 -4.62 -10.67 6.77
N ASP A 98 -3.81 -10.90 5.74
CA ASP A 98 -4.34 -11.14 4.40
C ASP A 98 -5.19 -12.40 4.40
N LYS A 99 -6.42 -12.29 3.89
CA LYS A 99 -7.27 -13.47 3.69
C LYS A 99 -6.62 -14.39 2.66
N GLU A 100 -6.49 -15.66 3.02
CA GLU A 100 -6.02 -16.68 2.10
C GLU A 100 -6.85 -16.67 0.80
N ARG A 101 -6.16 -16.41 -0.32
CA ARG A 101 -6.81 -16.36 -1.64
C ARG A 101 -7.23 -17.77 -2.04
N LYS A 102 -8.54 -18.01 -2.07
CA LYS A 102 -9.07 -19.25 -2.62
C LYS A 102 -8.80 -19.31 -4.12
N PRO A 103 -8.21 -20.40 -4.65
CA PRO A 103 -7.95 -20.53 -6.07
C PRO A 103 -9.27 -20.51 -6.86
N THR A 104 -9.38 -19.59 -7.80
CA THR A 104 -10.57 -19.47 -8.66
C THR A 104 -10.54 -20.57 -9.71
N LYS A 105 -11.54 -21.44 -9.72
CA LYS A 105 -11.70 -22.47 -10.77
C LYS A 105 -12.08 -21.82 -12.09
N VAL A 106 -11.49 -22.31 -13.19
CA VAL A 106 -11.83 -21.84 -14.54
C VAL A 106 -13.31 -22.09 -14.83
N PRO A 107 -14.11 -21.07 -15.21
CA PRO A 107 -15.52 -21.22 -15.50
C PRO A 107 -15.79 -22.25 -16.61
N LYS A 108 -16.86 -23.04 -16.48
CA LYS A 108 -17.26 -24.06 -17.48
C LYS A 108 -17.44 -23.45 -18.88
N ALA A 109 -17.96 -22.20 -18.95
CA ALA A 109 -18.15 -21.48 -20.21
C ALA A 109 -16.82 -21.23 -20.96
N VAL A 110 -15.75 -20.88 -20.23
CA VAL A 110 -14.42 -20.67 -20.81
C VAL A 110 -13.85 -21.99 -21.37
N LYS A 111 -14.02 -23.10 -20.63
CA LYS A 111 -13.59 -24.43 -21.12
C LYS A 111 -14.33 -24.81 -22.39
N ARG A 112 -15.65 -24.61 -22.44
CA ARG A 112 -16.48 -24.88 -23.64
C ARG A 112 -16.05 -24.03 -24.82
N LYS A 113 -15.88 -22.72 -24.64
CA LYS A 113 -15.42 -21.82 -25.71
C LYS A 113 -14.05 -22.21 -26.23
N ARG A 114 -13.12 -22.65 -25.41
CA ARG A 114 -11.81 -23.16 -25.81
C ARG A 114 -11.93 -24.40 -26.66
N LEU A 115 -12.81 -25.36 -26.28
CA LEU A 115 -13.03 -26.57 -27.03
C LEU A 115 -13.67 -26.28 -28.42
N GLU A 116 -14.68 -25.39 -28.46
CA GLU A 116 -15.30 -24.93 -29.72
C GLU A 116 -14.26 -24.27 -30.66
N THR A 117 -13.41 -23.43 -30.13
CA THR A 117 -12.34 -22.80 -30.95
C THR A 117 -11.36 -23.82 -31.48
N LYS A 118 -10.95 -24.80 -30.65
CA LYS A 118 -10.08 -25.89 -31.09
C LYS A 118 -10.74 -26.73 -32.21
N ARG A 119 -12.02 -27.06 -32.07
CA ARG A 119 -12.79 -27.82 -33.08
C ARG A 119 -12.86 -27.07 -34.40
N LYS A 120 -13.23 -25.78 -34.39
CA LYS A 120 -13.26 -24.92 -35.59
C LYS A 120 -11.89 -24.84 -36.29
N THR A 121 -10.81 -24.73 -35.48
CA THR A 121 -9.46 -24.70 -36.05
C THR A 121 -9.06 -26.05 -36.67
N SER A 122 -9.46 -27.16 -36.03
CA SER A 122 -9.22 -28.51 -36.57
C SER A 122 -9.97 -28.73 -37.88
N GLU A 123 -11.26 -28.33 -37.95
CA GLU A 123 -12.07 -28.40 -39.17
C GLU A 123 -11.45 -27.58 -40.33
N LYS A 124 -11.01 -26.33 -40.04
CA LYS A 124 -10.30 -25.49 -40.99
C LYS A 124 -9.01 -26.15 -41.52
N LYS A 125 -8.24 -26.80 -40.63
CA LYS A 125 -7.03 -27.53 -41.04
C LYS A 125 -7.34 -28.77 -41.89
N ALA A 126 -8.38 -29.52 -41.55
CA ALA A 126 -8.81 -30.67 -42.31
C ALA A 126 -9.26 -30.29 -43.75
N ASN A 127 -10.00 -29.17 -43.88
CA ASN A 127 -10.44 -28.66 -45.18
C ASN A 127 -9.31 -28.09 -46.06
N ARG A 128 -8.10 -27.89 -45.53
CA ARG A 128 -6.91 -27.45 -46.30
C ARG A 128 -6.15 -28.62 -46.93
N LYS A 129 -6.50 -29.87 -46.64
CA LYS A 129 -5.85 -31.01 -47.30
C LYS A 129 -6.22 -31.00 -48.79
N PRO A 130 -5.26 -31.19 -49.69
CA PRO A 130 -5.56 -31.28 -51.10
C PRO A 130 -6.55 -32.43 -51.35
N PRO A 131 -7.49 -32.27 -52.32
CA PRO A 131 -8.41 -33.34 -52.68
C PRO A 131 -7.61 -34.55 -53.10
N LYS A 132 -8.03 -35.75 -52.66
CA LYS A 132 -7.48 -36.97 -53.19
C LYS A 132 -7.83 -37.03 -54.70
N ILE A 133 -6.84 -36.96 -55.52
CA ILE A 133 -6.99 -37.21 -56.99
C ILE A 133 -6.91 -38.72 -57.17
N ASP A 134 -8.04 -39.32 -57.52
CA ASP A 134 -8.08 -40.71 -57.86
C ASP A 134 -7.48 -40.92 -59.23
#